data_bcad6f7857593e0abb83a62dbaf44a01
#
_entry.id   bcad6f7857593e0abb83a62dbaf44a01
#
_cell.length_a   1.000
_cell.length_b   1.000
_cell.length_c   1.000
_cell.angle_alpha   90.00
_cell.angle_beta   90.00
_cell.angle_gamma   90.00
#
_symmetry.space_group_name_H-M   'P 1'
#
loop_
_entity.id
_entity.type
_entity.pdbx_description
1 polymer ?
#
loop_
_entity_poly.entity_id
_entity_poly.type
_entity_poly.pdbx_seq_one_letter_code
_entity_poly.pdbx_strand_id
1 'polypeptide(L)'
;MLAGLSTACFYPELTERGLMFAASIGAQAAEVFFNAPSELTDSFVRELRRIADGSGTRILSVHPFTSGLEPLLFFSGYRRRFCDGVELYKRYFHAANLLGANLLVLHGDRRISQKPRSAYFDAFGELAGEGRAMGVTVAQENVPRCASYCPDFFRDMRQYLPDARFVLDIKQAVRAGYTPGEMARAMGSGVVHLHVSDHNAKNDCLPIGTGDFDLTALLRQVRGNGFDGGVILELY
;
A
#
# COMPACT_ATOMS: atom_id res chain seq x y z
N MET A 1 -6.32 15.40 -2.94
CA MET A 1 -6.15 14.05 -3.56
C MET A 1 -5.37 14.20 -4.85
N LEU A 2 -4.42 13.29 -5.11
CA LEU A 2 -3.66 13.21 -6.35
C LEU A 2 -3.94 11.88 -7.03
N ALA A 3 -4.19 11.91 -8.34
CA ALA A 3 -4.41 10.71 -9.14
C ALA A 3 -3.09 10.23 -9.77
N GLY A 4 -2.88 8.93 -9.80
CA GLY A 4 -1.64 8.34 -10.31
C GLY A 4 -1.74 6.86 -10.66
N LEU A 5 -0.59 6.25 -10.94
CA LEU A 5 -0.47 4.83 -11.28
C LEU A 5 0.59 4.16 -10.40
N SER A 6 0.34 2.88 -10.10
CA SER A 6 1.38 1.99 -9.56
C SER A 6 2.23 1.42 -10.70
N THR A 7 3.56 1.38 -10.51
CA THR A 7 4.44 0.68 -11.45
C THR A 7 4.15 -0.81 -11.53
N ALA A 8 3.45 -1.39 -10.54
CA ALA A 8 2.96 -2.77 -10.57
C ALA A 8 2.03 -3.08 -11.75
N CYS A 9 1.31 -2.07 -12.29
CA CYS A 9 0.45 -2.23 -13.47
C CYS A 9 1.19 -2.73 -14.71
N PHE A 10 2.51 -2.56 -14.75
CA PHE A 10 3.34 -2.85 -15.92
C PHE A 10 4.16 -4.14 -15.76
N TYR A 11 4.06 -4.81 -14.61
CA TYR A 11 4.77 -6.07 -14.42
C TYR A 11 4.45 -7.06 -15.54
N PRO A 12 5.45 -7.76 -16.15
CA PRO A 12 6.86 -7.89 -15.74
C PRO A 12 7.83 -6.87 -16.37
N GLU A 13 7.36 -5.72 -16.84
CA GLU A 13 8.24 -4.66 -17.34
C GLU A 13 9.08 -4.07 -16.18
N LEU A 14 10.24 -3.52 -16.52
CA LEU A 14 11.16 -2.92 -15.55
C LEU A 14 10.51 -1.71 -14.82
N THR A 15 10.79 -1.57 -13.54
CA THR A 15 10.20 -0.53 -12.68
C THR A 15 10.40 0.88 -13.23
N GLU A 16 11.61 1.19 -13.71
CA GLU A 16 11.93 2.48 -14.33
C GLU A 16 11.12 2.74 -15.60
N ARG A 17 10.87 1.71 -16.41
CA ARG A 17 10.04 1.84 -17.63
C ARG A 17 8.58 2.08 -17.30
N GLY A 18 8.06 1.38 -16.29
CA GLY A 18 6.71 1.63 -15.78
C GLY A 18 6.54 3.07 -15.28
N LEU A 19 7.53 3.58 -14.55
CA LEU A 19 7.52 4.96 -14.10
C LEU A 19 7.66 5.97 -15.25
N MET A 20 8.52 5.70 -16.24
CA MET A 20 8.64 6.52 -17.46
C MET A 20 7.32 6.57 -18.24
N PHE A 21 6.60 5.45 -18.33
CA PHE A 21 5.29 5.43 -18.95
C PHE A 21 4.29 6.29 -18.18
N ALA A 22 4.18 6.12 -16.85
CA ALA A 22 3.31 6.96 -16.02
C ALA A 22 3.63 8.45 -16.19
N ALA A 23 4.91 8.81 -16.21
CA ALA A 23 5.38 10.17 -16.46
C ALA A 23 4.97 10.67 -17.86
N SER A 24 5.11 9.85 -18.91
CA SER A 24 4.84 10.23 -20.30
C SER A 24 3.37 10.56 -20.57
N ILE A 25 2.45 9.96 -19.82
CA ILE A 25 1.01 10.24 -19.92
C ILE A 25 0.55 11.37 -18.97
N GLY A 26 1.47 12.01 -18.28
CA GLY A 26 1.17 13.14 -17.39
C GLY A 26 0.52 12.75 -16.07
N ALA A 27 0.81 11.56 -15.53
CA ALA A 27 0.31 11.15 -14.23
C ALA A 27 0.79 12.13 -13.14
N GLN A 28 -0.14 12.64 -12.32
CA GLN A 28 0.18 13.58 -11.23
C GLN A 28 1.00 12.91 -10.12
N ALA A 29 0.76 11.61 -9.91
CA ALA A 29 1.41 10.83 -8.88
C ALA A 29 1.78 9.43 -9.37
N ALA A 30 2.69 8.78 -8.64
CA ALA A 30 3.02 7.38 -8.83
C ALA A 30 3.25 6.67 -7.49
N GLU A 31 3.02 5.38 -7.51
CA GLU A 31 3.54 4.44 -6.53
C GLU A 31 4.67 3.64 -7.18
N VAL A 32 5.78 3.48 -6.47
CA VAL A 32 6.89 2.64 -6.91
C VAL A 32 6.78 1.27 -6.25
N PHE A 33 6.46 0.26 -7.05
CA PHE A 33 6.57 -1.14 -6.64
C PHE A 33 7.98 -1.63 -6.95
N PHE A 34 8.74 -1.94 -5.91
CA PHE A 34 10.07 -2.53 -6.06
C PHE A 34 9.96 -4.03 -6.34
N ASN A 35 10.63 -4.52 -7.38
CA ASN A 35 10.56 -5.92 -7.81
C ASN A 35 11.81 -6.74 -7.44
N ALA A 36 12.93 -6.08 -7.08
CA ALA A 36 14.19 -6.76 -6.79
C ALA A 36 15.03 -6.01 -5.73
N PRO A 37 15.91 -6.73 -4.98
CA PRO A 37 16.82 -6.09 -4.03
C PRO A 37 17.79 -5.08 -4.64
N SER A 38 18.17 -5.27 -5.91
CA SER A 38 19.05 -4.36 -6.68
C SER A 38 18.40 -3.00 -6.95
N GLU A 39 17.07 -2.93 -6.97
CA GLU A 39 16.31 -1.69 -7.12
C GLU A 39 16.35 -0.79 -5.87
N LEU A 40 16.82 -1.32 -4.73
CA LEU A 40 16.99 -0.54 -3.50
C LEU A 40 18.39 0.11 -3.37
N THR A 41 19.17 0.13 -4.45
CA THR A 41 20.45 0.88 -4.45
C THR A 41 20.18 2.38 -4.61
N ASP A 42 20.97 3.21 -3.94
CA ASP A 42 20.84 4.67 -4.02
C ASP A 42 20.89 5.20 -5.45
N SER A 43 21.75 4.61 -6.29
CA SER A 43 21.90 5.00 -7.70
C SER A 43 20.62 4.80 -8.48
N PHE A 44 19.98 3.62 -8.32
CA PHE A 44 18.73 3.28 -8.99
C PHE A 44 17.56 4.12 -8.48
N VAL A 45 17.44 4.26 -7.15
CA VAL A 45 16.40 5.09 -6.54
C VAL A 45 16.50 6.56 -6.98
N ARG A 46 17.73 7.11 -7.07
CA ARG A 46 17.95 8.47 -7.60
C ARG A 46 17.64 8.58 -9.09
N GLU A 47 17.79 7.51 -9.87
CA GLU A 47 17.34 7.46 -11.27
C GLU A 47 15.82 7.55 -11.36
N LEU A 48 15.06 6.76 -10.58
CA LEU A 48 13.61 6.88 -10.49
C LEU A 48 13.18 8.29 -10.08
N ARG A 49 13.86 8.87 -9.10
CA ARG A 49 13.59 10.25 -8.68
C ARG A 49 13.77 11.25 -9.81
N ARG A 50 14.86 11.13 -10.61
CA ARG A 50 15.09 12.03 -11.77
C ARG A 50 14.02 11.89 -12.85
N ILE A 51 13.52 10.65 -13.09
CA ILE A 51 12.40 10.41 -14.03
C ILE A 51 11.15 11.17 -13.55
N ALA A 52 10.80 11.02 -12.28
CA ALA A 52 9.63 11.68 -11.69
C ALA A 52 9.77 13.21 -11.70
N ASP A 53 10.91 13.74 -11.30
CA ASP A 53 11.17 15.19 -11.27
C ASP A 53 11.11 15.81 -12.69
N GLY A 54 11.63 15.10 -13.69
CA GLY A 54 11.63 15.56 -15.09
C GLY A 54 10.23 15.72 -15.68
N SER A 55 9.23 15.06 -15.13
CA SER A 55 7.83 15.13 -15.58
C SER A 55 6.91 15.89 -14.63
N GLY A 56 7.38 16.21 -13.42
CA GLY A 56 6.56 16.75 -12.35
C GLY A 56 5.65 15.70 -11.66
N THR A 57 5.85 14.41 -11.93
CA THR A 57 5.15 13.31 -11.26
C THR A 57 5.63 13.19 -9.81
N ARG A 58 4.71 13.14 -8.84
CA ARG A 58 5.05 12.99 -7.43
C ARG A 58 5.02 11.51 -7.04
N ILE A 59 6.10 10.97 -6.49
CA ILE A 59 6.08 9.62 -5.91
C ILE A 59 5.49 9.73 -4.50
N LEU A 60 4.37 9.06 -4.24
CA LEU A 60 3.64 9.16 -2.97
C LEU A 60 3.92 8.00 -2.04
N SER A 61 4.12 6.81 -2.61
CA SER A 61 4.25 5.56 -1.87
C SER A 61 5.27 4.63 -2.49
N VAL A 62 5.77 3.72 -1.68
CA VAL A 62 6.58 2.58 -2.11
C VAL A 62 5.90 1.28 -1.69
N HIS A 63 5.99 0.27 -2.54
CA HIS A 63 5.44 -1.05 -2.29
C HIS A 63 6.56 -2.10 -2.35
N PRO A 64 6.84 -2.84 -1.26
CA PRO A 64 7.87 -3.87 -1.22
C PRO A 64 7.45 -5.14 -1.99
N PHE A 65 8.33 -5.70 -2.83
CA PHE A 65 8.14 -7.04 -3.40
C PHE A 65 8.20 -8.14 -2.31
N THR A 66 8.76 -7.82 -1.16
CA THR A 66 8.92 -8.74 -0.02
C THR A 66 7.64 -8.98 0.77
N SER A 67 6.50 -8.45 0.31
CA SER A 67 5.19 -8.62 0.97
C SER A 67 4.82 -10.08 1.26
N GLY A 68 5.23 -11.02 0.40
CA GLY A 68 5.08 -12.46 0.64
C GLY A 68 5.92 -13.02 1.81
N LEU A 69 6.96 -12.31 2.24
CA LEU A 69 7.84 -12.67 3.34
C LEU A 69 7.44 -12.04 4.68
N GLU A 70 6.55 -11.05 4.68
CA GLU A 70 6.13 -10.33 5.89
C GLU A 70 5.62 -11.24 7.00
N PRO A 71 4.81 -12.31 6.71
CA PRO A 71 4.41 -13.26 7.74
C PRO A 71 5.60 -13.91 8.46
N LEU A 72 6.67 -14.20 7.72
CA LEU A 72 7.87 -14.83 8.27
C LEU A 72 8.73 -13.82 9.04
N LEU A 73 8.90 -12.62 8.49
CA LEU A 73 9.75 -11.59 9.07
C LEU A 73 9.13 -11.03 10.35
N PHE A 74 7.93 -10.49 10.28
CA PHE A 74 7.35 -9.68 11.35
C PHE A 74 6.40 -10.46 12.27
N PHE A 75 5.70 -11.47 11.73
CA PHE A 75 4.60 -12.11 12.43
C PHE A 75 4.89 -13.57 12.87
N SER A 76 6.09 -14.08 12.65
CA SER A 76 6.48 -15.43 13.08
C SER A 76 6.62 -15.58 14.61
N GLY A 77 6.83 -14.48 15.34
CA GLY A 77 7.15 -14.47 16.78
C GLY A 77 8.62 -14.76 17.08
N TYR A 78 9.46 -14.94 16.07
CA TYR A 78 10.90 -15.12 16.25
C TYR A 78 11.61 -13.76 16.22
N ARG A 79 12.01 -13.26 17.38
CA ARG A 79 12.51 -11.88 17.55
C ARG A 79 13.66 -11.50 16.60
N ARG A 80 14.60 -12.39 16.36
CA ARG A 80 15.73 -12.11 15.44
C ARG A 80 15.23 -11.84 14.00
N ARG A 81 14.23 -12.61 13.52
CA ARG A 81 13.64 -12.37 12.20
C ARG A 81 12.96 -11.02 12.13
N PHE A 82 12.28 -10.63 13.22
CA PHE A 82 11.67 -9.30 13.30
C PHE A 82 12.74 -8.21 13.19
N CYS A 83 13.83 -8.30 13.95
CA CYS A 83 14.92 -7.32 13.88
C CYS A 83 15.55 -7.27 12.48
N ASP A 84 15.84 -8.42 11.89
CA ASP A 84 16.41 -8.50 10.53
C ASP A 84 15.41 -7.96 9.48
N GLY A 85 14.11 -8.21 9.68
CA GLY A 85 13.02 -7.66 8.86
C GLY A 85 12.95 -6.13 8.95
N VAL A 86 13.09 -5.57 10.14
CA VAL A 86 13.16 -4.13 10.36
C VAL A 86 14.36 -3.52 9.62
N GLU A 87 15.54 -4.13 9.73
CA GLU A 87 16.73 -3.64 9.00
C GLU A 87 16.54 -3.71 7.48
N LEU A 88 15.87 -4.75 6.97
CA LEU A 88 15.48 -4.81 5.56
C LEU A 88 14.51 -3.66 5.20
N TYR A 89 13.50 -3.40 6.05
CA TYR A 89 12.49 -2.37 5.77
C TYR A 89 13.04 -0.96 5.93
N LYS A 90 14.06 -0.73 6.74
CA LYS A 90 14.81 0.53 6.77
C LYS A 90 15.41 0.89 5.40
N ARG A 91 15.77 -0.10 4.58
CA ARG A 91 16.20 0.15 3.20
C ARG A 91 15.06 0.69 2.33
N TYR A 92 13.83 0.18 2.50
CA TYR A 92 12.66 0.73 1.82
C TYR A 92 12.30 2.12 2.35
N PHE A 93 12.40 2.37 3.66
CA PHE A 93 12.19 3.71 4.23
C PHE A 93 13.21 4.72 3.69
N HIS A 94 14.48 4.31 3.59
CA HIS A 94 15.52 5.12 2.96
C HIS A 94 15.22 5.41 1.49
N ALA A 95 14.82 4.39 0.72
CA ALA A 95 14.42 4.55 -0.67
C ALA A 95 13.21 5.48 -0.82
N ALA A 96 12.19 5.34 0.04
CA ALA A 96 11.04 6.24 0.06
C ALA A 96 11.49 7.70 0.26
N ASN A 97 12.37 7.96 1.23
CA ASN A 97 12.91 9.30 1.47
C ASN A 97 13.66 9.86 0.27
N LEU A 98 14.49 9.07 -0.40
CA LEU A 98 15.20 9.49 -1.62
C LEU A 98 14.22 9.80 -2.76
N LEU A 99 13.11 9.08 -2.84
CA LEU A 99 12.04 9.33 -3.82
C LEU A 99 11.16 10.53 -3.45
N GLY A 100 11.24 11.02 -2.22
CA GLY A 100 10.32 12.04 -1.69
C GLY A 100 8.94 11.48 -1.35
N ALA A 101 8.82 10.16 -1.24
CA ALA A 101 7.63 9.47 -0.75
C ALA A 101 7.65 9.38 0.77
N ASN A 102 6.47 9.32 1.39
CA ASN A 102 6.33 9.23 2.83
C ASN A 102 5.42 8.08 3.28
N LEU A 103 5.11 7.14 2.39
CA LEU A 103 4.22 6.02 2.68
C LEU A 103 4.83 4.71 2.16
N LEU A 104 4.71 3.65 2.98
CA LEU A 104 5.03 2.27 2.61
C LEU A 104 3.81 1.40 2.82
N VAL A 105 3.45 0.61 1.80
CA VAL A 105 2.34 -0.35 1.82
C VAL A 105 2.78 -1.64 2.50
N LEU A 106 1.98 -2.15 3.45
CA LEU A 106 2.21 -3.41 4.16
C LEU A 106 1.02 -4.37 3.98
N HIS A 107 1.27 -5.61 3.55
CA HIS A 107 0.25 -6.66 3.43
C HIS A 107 -0.03 -7.38 4.76
N GLY A 108 1.04 -7.70 5.53
CA GLY A 108 0.96 -8.28 6.87
C GLY A 108 0.97 -9.81 6.93
N ASP A 109 0.40 -10.36 8.03
CA ASP A 109 0.40 -11.80 8.32
C ASP A 109 -0.64 -12.56 7.48
N ARG A 110 -0.49 -13.87 7.41
CA ARG A 110 -1.42 -14.78 6.74
C ARG A 110 -2.82 -14.70 7.36
N ARG A 111 -3.85 -14.92 6.54
CA ARG A 111 -5.25 -14.94 6.98
C ARG A 111 -5.52 -15.91 8.13
N ILE A 112 -4.90 -17.10 8.08
CA ILE A 112 -5.00 -18.11 9.13
C ILE A 112 -3.79 -18.01 10.02
N SER A 113 -3.91 -17.31 11.15
CA SER A 113 -2.91 -17.23 12.21
C SER A 113 -3.50 -17.83 13.50
N GLN A 114 -2.68 -18.60 14.22
CA GLN A 114 -3.06 -19.11 15.56
C GLN A 114 -2.80 -18.06 16.66
N LYS A 115 -2.23 -16.92 16.30
CA LYS A 115 -1.91 -15.86 17.25
C LYS A 115 -3.10 -14.93 17.45
N PRO A 116 -3.25 -14.34 18.65
CA PRO A 116 -4.26 -13.31 18.89
C PRO A 116 -3.92 -12.07 18.05
N ARG A 117 -4.96 -11.34 17.63
CA ARG A 117 -4.81 -10.08 16.86
C ARG A 117 -3.95 -9.04 17.56
N SER A 118 -3.96 -9.01 18.89
CA SER A 118 -3.10 -8.11 19.67
C SER A 118 -1.62 -8.31 19.36
N ALA A 119 -1.15 -9.57 19.24
CA ALA A 119 0.24 -9.85 18.90
C ALA A 119 0.60 -9.35 17.48
N TYR A 120 -0.36 -9.36 16.55
CA TYR A 120 -0.21 -8.74 15.24
C TYR A 120 -0.07 -7.22 15.38
N PHE A 121 -0.97 -6.59 16.13
CA PHE A 121 -1.00 -5.13 16.29
C PHE A 121 0.25 -4.62 17.02
N ASP A 122 0.77 -5.36 17.99
CA ASP A 122 2.05 -5.03 18.66
C ASP A 122 3.21 -5.02 17.65
N ALA A 123 3.33 -6.09 16.84
CA ALA A 123 4.39 -6.18 15.83
C ALA A 123 4.26 -5.10 14.74
N PHE A 124 3.03 -4.84 14.28
CA PHE A 124 2.77 -3.74 13.35
C PHE A 124 3.13 -2.39 13.97
N GLY A 125 2.72 -2.14 15.21
CA GLY A 125 2.99 -0.90 15.94
C GLY A 125 4.49 -0.62 16.09
N GLU A 126 5.29 -1.67 16.36
CA GLU A 126 6.74 -1.57 16.44
C GLU A 126 7.34 -1.21 15.07
N LEU A 127 6.97 -1.92 13.99
CA LEU A 127 7.43 -1.61 12.63
C LEU A 127 7.01 -0.20 12.19
N ALA A 128 5.77 0.20 12.47
CA ALA A 128 5.28 1.54 12.16
C ALA A 128 6.02 2.63 12.95
N GLY A 129 6.46 2.31 14.17
CA GLY A 129 7.34 3.17 14.98
C GLY A 129 8.68 3.42 14.31
N GLU A 130 9.33 2.37 13.79
CA GLU A 130 10.57 2.46 13.03
C GLU A 130 10.40 3.29 11.76
N GLY A 131 9.30 3.08 11.02
CA GLY A 131 8.96 3.89 9.85
C GLY A 131 8.81 5.37 10.20
N ARG A 132 8.05 5.71 11.27
CA ARG A 132 7.87 7.10 11.74
C ARG A 132 9.19 7.75 12.13
N ALA A 133 10.08 7.03 12.78
CA ALA A 133 11.40 7.53 13.15
C ALA A 133 12.23 7.96 11.92
N MET A 134 11.93 7.38 10.75
CA MET A 134 12.53 7.72 9.46
C MET A 134 11.63 8.61 8.57
N GLY A 135 10.52 9.13 9.10
CA GLY A 135 9.60 10.00 8.36
C GLY A 135 8.67 9.27 7.38
N VAL A 136 8.54 7.95 7.50
CA VAL A 136 7.72 7.12 6.61
C VAL A 136 6.55 6.51 7.38
N THR A 137 5.34 6.67 6.85
CA THR A 137 4.13 6.03 7.35
C THR A 137 4.04 4.61 6.81
N VAL A 138 4.01 3.59 7.67
CA VAL A 138 3.65 2.24 7.29
C VAL A 138 2.12 2.13 7.32
N ALA A 139 1.52 1.78 6.19
CA ALA A 139 0.07 1.68 6.06
C ALA A 139 -0.37 0.25 5.74
N GLN A 140 -1.31 -0.28 6.53
CA GLN A 140 -1.85 -1.63 6.36
C GLN A 140 -2.83 -1.68 5.20
N GLU A 141 -2.59 -2.55 4.24
CA GLU A 141 -3.52 -2.82 3.13
C GLU A 141 -4.50 -3.95 3.46
N ASN A 142 -5.71 -3.91 2.91
CA ASN A 142 -6.68 -5.00 2.95
C ASN A 142 -6.35 -6.05 1.89
N VAL A 143 -5.87 -7.21 2.31
CA VAL A 143 -5.43 -8.28 1.39
C VAL A 143 -6.16 -9.60 1.72
N PRO A 144 -6.84 -10.28 0.76
CA PRO A 144 -7.66 -11.47 1.01
C PRO A 144 -6.92 -12.64 1.63
N ARG A 145 -5.65 -12.82 1.28
CA ARG A 145 -4.78 -13.88 1.82
C ARG A 145 -4.18 -13.54 3.19
N CYS A 146 -4.36 -12.30 3.66
CA CYS A 146 -3.78 -11.79 4.90
C CYS A 146 -4.82 -11.64 6.02
N ALA A 147 -4.35 -11.42 7.25
CA ALA A 147 -5.21 -11.17 8.42
C ALA A 147 -6.12 -9.95 8.21
N SER A 148 -5.68 -9.00 7.37
CA SER A 148 -6.38 -7.76 7.01
C SER A 148 -7.49 -7.95 5.95
N TYR A 149 -7.99 -9.19 5.72
CA TYR A 149 -8.98 -9.46 4.68
C TYR A 149 -10.40 -8.93 4.99
N CYS A 150 -10.71 -8.59 6.22
CA CYS A 150 -12.09 -8.28 6.63
C CYS A 150 -12.22 -6.96 7.40
N PRO A 151 -13.40 -6.32 7.34
CA PRO A 151 -13.66 -5.07 8.06
C PRO A 151 -13.42 -5.12 9.58
N ASP A 152 -13.71 -6.28 10.22
CA ASP A 152 -13.51 -6.44 11.67
C ASP A 152 -12.04 -6.27 12.09
N PHE A 153 -11.11 -6.72 11.23
CA PHE A 153 -9.69 -6.53 11.49
C PHE A 153 -9.33 -5.03 11.64
N PHE A 154 -9.85 -4.20 10.75
CA PHE A 154 -9.57 -2.75 10.75
C PHE A 154 -10.27 -2.03 11.91
N ARG A 155 -11.48 -2.47 12.31
CA ARG A 155 -12.15 -1.95 13.51
C ARG A 155 -11.32 -2.21 14.75
N ASP A 156 -10.89 -3.47 14.94
CA ASP A 156 -10.07 -3.88 16.07
C ASP A 156 -8.72 -3.15 16.06
N MET A 157 -8.08 -3.06 14.89
CA MET A 157 -6.78 -2.39 14.75
C MET A 157 -6.86 -0.91 15.09
N ARG A 158 -7.90 -0.21 14.66
CA ARG A 158 -8.13 1.21 15.00
C ARG A 158 -8.37 1.43 16.49
N GLN A 159 -9.06 0.48 17.14
CA GLN A 159 -9.29 0.54 18.58
C GLN A 159 -7.99 0.31 19.36
N TYR A 160 -7.15 -0.60 18.90
CA TYR A 160 -5.89 -0.98 19.54
C TYR A 160 -4.75 0.03 19.24
N LEU A 161 -4.67 0.48 18.00
CA LEU A 161 -3.69 1.44 17.48
C LEU A 161 -4.41 2.63 16.83
N PRO A 162 -4.84 3.64 17.56
CA PRO A 162 -5.59 4.79 17.01
C PRO A 162 -4.84 5.55 15.89
N ASP A 163 -3.52 5.50 15.92
CA ASP A 163 -2.66 6.13 14.91
C ASP A 163 -2.37 5.24 13.68
N ALA A 164 -2.92 4.02 13.61
CA ALA A 164 -2.74 3.14 12.45
C ALA A 164 -3.27 3.81 11.17
N ARG A 165 -2.55 3.60 10.08
CA ARG A 165 -2.91 4.11 8.75
C ARG A 165 -3.13 2.96 7.79
N PHE A 166 -4.00 3.18 6.81
CA PHE A 166 -4.53 2.14 5.94
C PHE A 166 -4.44 2.51 4.48
N VAL A 167 -4.17 1.50 3.66
CA VAL A 167 -4.38 1.50 2.22
C VAL A 167 -5.67 0.74 1.94
N LEU A 168 -6.63 1.38 1.29
CA LEU A 168 -7.84 0.71 0.81
C LEU A 168 -7.65 0.31 -0.64
N ASP A 169 -7.58 -0.98 -0.90
CA ASP A 169 -7.56 -1.56 -2.24
C ASP A 169 -8.95 -2.10 -2.61
N ILE A 170 -9.50 -1.59 -3.71
CA ILE A 170 -10.84 -1.94 -4.20
C ILE A 170 -10.91 -3.40 -4.64
N LYS A 171 -9.97 -3.85 -5.50
CA LYS A 171 -9.97 -5.24 -6.00
C LYS A 171 -9.79 -6.26 -4.89
N GLN A 172 -8.95 -5.93 -3.91
CA GLN A 172 -8.71 -6.81 -2.77
C GLN A 172 -9.94 -6.90 -1.85
N ALA A 173 -10.70 -5.82 -1.67
CA ALA A 173 -11.96 -5.86 -0.94
C ALA A 173 -12.97 -6.80 -1.63
N VAL A 174 -13.15 -6.64 -2.95
CA VAL A 174 -14.04 -7.47 -3.77
C VAL A 174 -13.63 -8.94 -3.73
N ARG A 175 -12.35 -9.25 -3.91
CA ARG A 175 -11.79 -10.62 -3.80
C ARG A 175 -11.99 -11.26 -2.43
N ALA A 176 -12.04 -10.43 -1.39
CA ALA A 176 -12.33 -10.90 -0.02
C ALA A 176 -13.82 -11.09 0.26
N GLY A 177 -14.69 -10.71 -0.68
CA GLY A 177 -16.16 -10.83 -0.55
C GLY A 177 -16.81 -9.65 0.19
N TYR A 178 -16.12 -8.50 0.27
CA TYR A 178 -16.63 -7.27 0.89
C TYR A 178 -16.75 -6.15 -0.13
N THR A 179 -17.68 -5.25 0.10
CA THR A 179 -17.73 -4.03 -0.70
C THR A 179 -16.62 -3.05 -0.28
N PRO A 180 -16.04 -2.28 -1.23
CA PRO A 180 -15.07 -1.23 -0.87
C PRO A 180 -15.62 -0.22 0.14
N GLY A 181 -16.93 0.05 0.10
CA GLY A 181 -17.59 0.96 1.05
C GLY A 181 -17.66 0.40 2.49
N GLU A 182 -17.84 -0.93 2.67
CA GLU A 182 -17.77 -1.57 4.00
C GLU A 182 -16.37 -1.49 4.57
N MET A 183 -15.37 -1.77 3.73
CA MET A 183 -13.96 -1.68 4.12
C MET A 183 -13.59 -0.24 4.50
N ALA A 184 -13.98 0.74 3.68
CA ALA A 184 -13.77 2.17 3.96
C ALA A 184 -14.40 2.61 5.29
N ARG A 185 -15.61 2.14 5.61
CA ARG A 185 -16.26 2.43 6.92
C ARG A 185 -15.45 1.85 8.08
N ALA A 186 -14.94 0.65 7.95
CA ALA A 186 -14.14 0.01 8.99
C ALA A 186 -12.80 0.71 9.22
N MET A 187 -12.14 1.13 8.14
CA MET A 187 -10.89 1.88 8.16
C MET A 187 -11.07 3.33 8.64
N GLY A 188 -12.22 3.95 8.36
CA GLY A 188 -12.59 5.30 8.80
C GLY A 188 -11.56 6.37 8.41
N SER A 189 -11.21 7.26 9.33
CA SER A 189 -10.22 8.32 9.12
C SER A 189 -8.77 7.82 9.01
N GLY A 190 -8.53 6.53 9.20
CA GLY A 190 -7.21 5.92 9.01
C GLY A 190 -6.81 5.71 7.56
N VAL A 191 -7.74 5.81 6.60
CA VAL A 191 -7.42 5.70 5.16
C VAL A 191 -6.54 6.87 4.72
N VAL A 192 -5.34 6.58 4.22
CA VAL A 192 -4.39 7.58 3.72
C VAL A 192 -3.99 7.36 2.26
N HIS A 193 -4.34 6.22 1.68
CA HIS A 193 -3.99 5.84 0.32
C HIS A 193 -5.06 4.92 -0.26
N LEU A 194 -5.33 5.02 -1.56
CA LEU A 194 -6.27 4.16 -2.27
C LEU A 194 -5.57 3.47 -3.44
N HIS A 195 -5.71 2.15 -3.53
CA HIS A 195 -5.51 1.41 -4.76
C HIS A 195 -6.85 1.23 -5.45
N VAL A 196 -6.98 1.80 -6.64
CA VAL A 196 -8.25 1.84 -7.36
C VAL A 196 -8.22 0.98 -8.61
N SER A 197 -9.31 0.29 -8.84
CA SER A 197 -9.66 -0.43 -10.06
C SER A 197 -11.17 -0.38 -10.21
N ASP A 198 -11.68 -0.76 -11.36
CA ASP A 198 -13.10 -1.02 -11.55
C ASP A 198 -13.39 -2.52 -11.38
N HIS A 199 -14.64 -2.90 -11.28
CA HIS A 199 -15.09 -4.28 -11.25
C HIS A 199 -16.53 -4.40 -11.72
N ASN A 200 -16.94 -5.63 -12.06
CA ASN A 200 -18.33 -5.99 -12.31
C ASN A 200 -18.61 -7.39 -11.76
N ALA A 201 -19.79 -7.94 -12.03
CA ALA A 201 -20.18 -9.27 -11.53
C ALA A 201 -19.29 -10.43 -12.03
N LYS A 202 -18.48 -10.23 -13.06
CA LYS A 202 -17.63 -11.28 -13.68
C LYS A 202 -16.14 -11.07 -13.42
N ASN A 203 -15.71 -9.82 -13.23
CA ASN A 203 -14.29 -9.44 -13.15
C ASN A 203 -14.07 -8.55 -11.92
N ASP A 204 -13.10 -8.88 -11.12
CA ASP A 204 -12.76 -8.20 -9.87
C ASP A 204 -11.75 -7.06 -10.05
N CYS A 205 -11.12 -6.97 -11.21
CA CYS A 205 -10.11 -5.96 -11.53
C CYS A 205 -10.23 -5.54 -13.00
N LEU A 206 -10.70 -4.33 -13.22
CA LEU A 206 -10.90 -3.72 -14.54
C LEU A 206 -10.33 -2.31 -14.57
N PRO A 207 -9.97 -1.79 -15.76
CA PRO A 207 -9.68 -0.37 -15.92
C PRO A 207 -10.87 0.49 -15.49
N ILE A 208 -10.61 1.66 -14.91
CA ILE A 208 -11.65 2.60 -14.46
C ILE A 208 -12.58 2.98 -15.60
N GLY A 209 -13.89 2.90 -15.36
CA GLY A 209 -14.95 3.22 -16.34
C GLY A 209 -15.30 2.06 -17.26
N THR A 210 -14.76 0.85 -17.06
CA THR A 210 -15.11 -0.34 -17.86
C THR A 210 -15.90 -1.40 -17.06
N GLY A 211 -16.17 -1.13 -15.80
CA GLY A 211 -17.02 -1.94 -14.91
C GLY A 211 -18.28 -1.17 -14.48
N ASP A 212 -18.84 -1.62 -13.36
CA ASP A 212 -20.10 -1.09 -12.80
C ASP A 212 -19.89 -0.38 -11.45
N PHE A 213 -18.63 -0.21 -11.00
CA PHE A 213 -18.34 0.31 -9.67
C PHE A 213 -18.47 1.84 -9.61
N ASP A 214 -19.27 2.35 -8.66
CA ASP A 214 -19.37 3.78 -8.39
C ASP A 214 -18.17 4.28 -7.55
N LEU A 215 -17.04 4.49 -8.24
CA LEU A 215 -15.83 5.07 -7.63
C LEU A 215 -16.11 6.46 -7.04
N THR A 216 -17.01 7.24 -7.67
CA THR A 216 -17.34 8.60 -7.21
C THR A 216 -17.99 8.56 -5.82
N ALA A 217 -18.92 7.61 -5.60
CA ALA A 217 -19.53 7.43 -4.28
C ALA A 217 -18.48 7.02 -3.22
N LEU A 218 -17.56 6.10 -3.53
CA LEU A 218 -16.46 5.73 -2.62
C LEU A 218 -15.58 6.94 -2.30
N LEU A 219 -15.15 7.71 -3.30
CA LEU A 219 -14.31 8.90 -3.09
C LEU A 219 -15.02 9.95 -2.21
N ARG A 220 -16.32 10.17 -2.39
CA ARG A 220 -17.11 11.04 -1.49
C ARG A 220 -17.12 10.51 -0.06
N GLN A 221 -17.30 9.20 0.12
CA GLN A 221 -17.31 8.56 1.45
C GLN A 221 -15.98 8.73 2.18
N VAL A 222 -14.84 8.38 1.53
CA VAL A 222 -13.53 8.51 2.18
C VAL A 222 -13.14 9.96 2.42
N ARG A 223 -13.51 10.87 1.51
CA ARG A 223 -13.30 12.31 1.68
C ARG A 223 -14.11 12.86 2.87
N GLY A 224 -15.31 12.38 3.09
CA GLY A 224 -16.13 12.70 4.26
C GLY A 224 -15.46 12.28 5.58
N ASN A 225 -14.57 11.30 5.55
CA ASN A 225 -13.75 10.86 6.69
C ASN A 225 -12.38 11.59 6.78
N GLY A 226 -12.14 12.63 5.96
CA GLY A 226 -10.92 13.44 5.98
C GLY A 226 -9.81 12.96 5.04
N PHE A 227 -10.09 12.01 4.12
CA PHE A 227 -9.09 11.54 3.16
C PHE A 227 -8.68 12.64 2.16
N ASP A 228 -7.38 12.87 2.03
CA ASP A 228 -6.77 13.75 1.01
C ASP A 228 -5.45 13.17 0.44
N GLY A 229 -5.36 11.84 0.37
CA GLY A 229 -4.18 11.10 -0.04
C GLY A 229 -4.08 10.83 -1.54
N GLY A 230 -3.26 9.82 -1.87
CA GLY A 230 -3.09 9.29 -3.23
C GLY A 230 -4.24 8.39 -3.66
N VAL A 231 -4.68 8.55 -4.90
CA VAL A 231 -5.62 7.67 -5.60
C VAL A 231 -4.86 7.03 -6.74
N ILE A 232 -4.36 5.82 -6.51
CA ILE A 232 -3.43 5.14 -7.39
C ILE A 232 -4.13 3.99 -8.12
N LEU A 233 -4.15 4.08 -9.45
CA LEU A 233 -4.60 2.97 -10.30
C LEU A 233 -3.63 1.80 -10.13
N GLU A 234 -4.16 0.64 -9.75
CA GLU A 234 -3.40 -0.59 -9.59
C GLU A 234 -4.15 -1.78 -10.19
N LEU A 235 -3.66 -2.25 -11.35
CA LEU A 235 -4.25 -3.33 -12.17
C LEU A 235 -3.25 -4.47 -12.30
N TYR A 236 -3.49 -5.60 -11.64
CA TYR A 236 -2.79 -6.88 -11.88
C TYR A 236 -3.50 -8.07 -11.23
#